data_6a1485d895ff1661bd5a2e2fac18b62b
#
_entry.id   6a1485d895ff1661bd5a2e2fac18b62b
#
_cell.length_a   1.000
_cell.length_b   1.000
_cell.length_c   1.000
_cell.angle_alpha   90.00
_cell.angle_beta   90.00
_cell.angle_gamma   90.00
#
_symmetry.space_group_name_H-M   'P 1'
#
loop_
_entity.id
_entity.type
_entity.pdbx_description
1 polymer ?
#
loop_
_entity_poly.entity_id
_entity_poly.type
_entity_poly.pdbx_seq_one_letter_code
_entity_poly.pdbx_strand_id
1 'polypeptide(L)'
;MIRLPEISEENEIKFYEDTYPRMRDMLLCVGGSAGFESVIRYCSTGGQLDDGKVKNLLVGDISVLKVIIDEIGVVGDDNVRTKFETLYKNFCARKFGKKWAQAIGVTICPYCNRSYIFTSNKRGTRPQYDHYFPKSKYPYLALSMYNLIPCCAA
;
A
#
# COMPACT_ATOMS: atom_id res chain seq x y z
N MET A 1 -6.01 -18.28 -9.21
CA MET A 1 -6.32 -17.24 -8.20
C MET A 1 -7.76 -16.77 -8.36
N ILE A 2 -8.48 -16.64 -7.27
CA ILE A 2 -9.84 -16.09 -7.28
C ILE A 2 -9.76 -14.59 -7.53
N ARG A 3 -10.66 -14.07 -8.36
CA ARG A 3 -10.77 -12.63 -8.58
C ARG A 3 -11.20 -11.94 -7.28
N LEU A 4 -10.48 -10.89 -6.91
CA LEU A 4 -10.88 -10.06 -5.78
C LEU A 4 -12.13 -9.25 -6.12
N PRO A 5 -13.01 -8.98 -5.14
CA PRO A 5 -14.16 -8.13 -5.35
C PRO A 5 -13.75 -6.70 -5.72
N GLU A 6 -14.62 -6.00 -6.42
CA GLU A 6 -14.41 -4.59 -6.70
C GLU A 6 -14.45 -3.78 -5.40
N ILE A 7 -13.54 -2.83 -5.31
CA ILE A 7 -13.45 -1.94 -4.16
C ILE A 7 -14.35 -0.74 -4.44
N SER A 8 -15.25 -0.43 -3.50
CA SER A 8 -16.13 0.72 -3.62
C SER A 8 -15.38 2.04 -3.50
N GLU A 9 -15.89 3.08 -4.13
CA GLU A 9 -15.34 4.44 -4.02
C GLU A 9 -15.28 4.90 -2.55
N GLU A 10 -16.28 4.57 -1.75
CA GLU A 10 -16.31 4.87 -0.32
C GLU A 10 -15.12 4.24 0.42
N ASN A 11 -14.79 2.99 0.10
CA ASN A 11 -13.65 2.30 0.70
C ASN A 11 -12.31 2.85 0.21
N GLU A 12 -12.21 3.30 -1.03
CA GLU A 12 -11.03 4.01 -1.52
C GLU A 12 -10.80 5.32 -0.77
N ILE A 13 -11.84 6.09 -0.56
CA ILE A 13 -11.78 7.35 0.20
C ILE A 13 -11.34 7.09 1.63
N LYS A 14 -11.91 6.11 2.29
CA LYS A 14 -11.52 5.73 3.67
C LYS A 14 -10.07 5.28 3.76
N PHE A 15 -9.61 4.47 2.83
CA PHE A 15 -8.22 4.05 2.78
C PHE A 15 -7.28 5.25 2.59
N TYR A 16 -7.62 6.14 1.68
CA TYR A 16 -6.85 7.35 1.44
C TYR A 16 -6.77 8.24 2.69
N GLU A 17 -7.90 8.47 3.35
CA GLU A 17 -7.96 9.27 4.58
C GLU A 17 -7.13 8.65 5.71
N ASP A 18 -7.10 7.32 5.80
CA ASP A 18 -6.35 6.60 6.82
C ASP A 18 -4.84 6.57 6.55
N THR A 19 -4.42 6.64 5.30
CA THR A 19 -3.02 6.43 4.90
C THR A 19 -2.29 7.72 4.48
N TYR A 20 -2.99 8.65 3.88
CA TYR A 20 -2.40 9.87 3.32
C TYR A 20 -1.62 10.72 4.33
N PRO A 21 -2.13 11.02 5.54
CA PRO A 21 -1.39 11.87 6.47
C PRO A 21 0.00 11.33 6.80
N ARG A 22 0.12 10.04 6.98
CA ARG A 22 1.39 9.38 7.31
C ARG A 22 2.32 9.29 6.12
N MET A 23 1.80 8.99 4.95
CA MET A 23 2.58 8.98 3.71
C MET A 23 3.13 10.39 3.44
N ARG A 24 2.29 11.40 3.55
CA ARG A 24 2.69 12.81 3.39
C ARG A 24 3.78 13.21 4.37
N ASP A 25 3.60 12.92 5.64
CA ASP A 25 4.57 13.27 6.67
C ASP A 25 5.91 12.59 6.43
N MET A 26 5.91 11.33 6.04
CA MET A 26 7.13 10.59 5.71
C MET A 26 7.82 11.21 4.49
N LEU A 27 7.10 11.50 3.42
CA LEU A 27 7.66 12.10 2.19
C LEU A 27 8.25 13.48 2.45
N LEU A 28 7.61 14.29 3.27
CA LEU A 28 8.15 15.59 3.68
C LEU A 28 9.41 15.44 4.55
N CYS A 29 9.43 14.43 5.41
CA CYS A 29 10.57 14.17 6.30
C CYS A 29 11.82 13.70 5.54
N VAL A 30 11.64 12.91 4.48
CA VAL A 30 12.76 12.33 3.69
C VAL A 30 13.14 13.18 2.48
N GLY A 31 12.47 14.29 2.24
CA GLY A 31 12.80 15.20 1.15
C GLY A 31 14.28 15.62 1.21
N GLY A 32 15.03 15.37 0.14
CA GLY A 32 16.47 15.62 0.09
C GLY A 32 17.35 14.50 0.64
N SER A 33 16.79 13.43 1.18
CA SER A 33 17.57 12.26 1.62
C SER A 33 18.01 11.42 0.42
N ALA A 34 19.23 10.87 0.50
CA ALA A 34 19.78 9.99 -0.55
C ALA A 34 18.89 8.76 -0.76
N GLY A 35 18.71 8.38 -2.02
CA GLY A 35 17.92 7.22 -2.43
C GLY A 35 16.44 7.53 -2.71
N PHE A 36 15.92 8.66 -2.25
CA PHE A 36 14.52 9.04 -2.44
C PHE A 36 14.26 9.93 -3.66
N GLU A 37 15.29 10.27 -4.41
CA GLU A 37 15.22 11.26 -5.50
C GLU A 37 14.14 10.94 -6.53
N SER A 38 14.06 9.70 -7.00
CA SER A 38 13.07 9.29 -8.01
C SER A 38 11.64 9.30 -7.47
N VAL A 39 11.45 8.85 -6.23
CA VAL A 39 10.14 8.85 -5.55
C VAL A 39 9.66 10.27 -5.30
N ILE A 40 10.52 11.12 -4.77
CA ILE A 40 10.18 12.53 -4.49
C ILE A 40 9.92 13.28 -5.79
N ARG A 41 10.69 13.02 -6.85
CA ARG A 41 10.46 13.61 -8.17
C ARG A 41 9.08 13.25 -8.70
N TYR A 42 8.68 11.99 -8.59
CA TYR A 42 7.33 11.57 -8.97
C TYR A 42 6.26 12.26 -8.13
N CYS A 43 6.42 12.27 -6.80
CA CYS A 43 5.42 12.81 -5.87
C CYS A 43 5.35 14.35 -5.84
N SER A 44 6.17 15.05 -6.62
CA SER A 44 6.28 16.50 -6.58
C SER A 44 5.94 17.15 -7.92
N THR A 45 5.42 18.38 -7.85
CA THR A 45 5.22 19.26 -8.99
C THR A 45 5.67 20.67 -8.59
N GLY A 46 6.52 21.28 -9.40
CA GLY A 46 7.03 22.64 -9.12
C GLY A 46 7.83 22.74 -7.81
N GLY A 47 8.49 21.66 -7.40
CA GLY A 47 9.29 21.63 -6.17
C GLY A 47 8.49 21.41 -4.89
N GLN A 48 7.18 21.22 -5.00
CA GLN A 48 6.30 20.96 -3.86
C GLN A 48 5.61 19.61 -4.01
N LEU A 49 5.24 18.99 -2.89
CA LEU A 49 4.51 17.72 -2.88
C LEU A 49 3.16 17.89 -3.57
N ASP A 50 2.86 17.00 -4.51
CA ASP A 50 1.61 16.98 -5.28
C ASP A 50 0.65 15.95 -4.68
N ASP A 51 -0.41 16.42 -4.04
CA ASP A 51 -1.37 15.54 -3.36
C ASP A 51 -2.08 14.59 -4.33
N GLY A 52 -2.31 14.98 -5.58
CA GLY A 52 -2.91 14.12 -6.59
C GLY A 52 -2.01 12.95 -6.97
N LYS A 53 -0.71 13.18 -7.07
CA LYS A 53 0.27 12.12 -7.33
C LYS A 53 0.45 11.19 -6.13
N VAL A 54 0.46 11.71 -4.92
CA VAL A 54 0.47 10.90 -3.69
C VAL A 54 -0.81 10.07 -3.59
N LYS A 55 -1.95 10.62 -3.94
CA LYS A 55 -3.22 9.89 -4.01
C LYS A 55 -3.15 8.74 -5.00
N ASN A 56 -2.59 8.94 -6.18
CA ASN A 56 -2.41 7.88 -7.18
C ASN A 56 -1.50 6.76 -6.64
N LEU A 57 -0.47 7.10 -5.89
CA LEU A 57 0.40 6.13 -5.25
C LEU A 57 -0.35 5.27 -4.23
N LEU A 58 -1.29 5.86 -3.47
CA LEU A 58 -2.04 5.17 -2.42
C LEU A 58 -3.26 4.41 -2.93
N VAL A 59 -4.04 4.99 -3.84
CA VAL A 59 -5.33 4.43 -4.27
C VAL A 59 -5.46 4.26 -5.78
N GLY A 60 -4.40 4.46 -6.55
CA GLY A 60 -4.41 4.16 -7.99
C GLY A 60 -4.61 2.67 -8.25
N ASP A 61 -5.36 2.34 -9.31
CA ASP A 61 -5.53 0.95 -9.74
C ASP A 61 -4.23 0.37 -10.34
N ILE A 62 -4.27 -0.90 -10.72
CA ILE A 62 -3.10 -1.59 -11.29
C ILE A 62 -2.54 -0.86 -12.52
N SER A 63 -3.38 -0.30 -13.37
CA SER A 63 -2.93 0.46 -14.55
C SER A 63 -2.16 1.72 -14.14
N VAL A 64 -2.65 2.44 -13.15
CA VAL A 64 -1.98 3.62 -12.58
C VAL A 64 -0.66 3.22 -11.92
N LEU A 65 -0.65 2.14 -11.15
CA LEU A 65 0.57 1.65 -10.50
C LEU A 65 1.65 1.24 -11.51
N LYS A 66 1.27 0.66 -12.65
CA LYS A 66 2.21 0.35 -13.74
C LYS A 66 2.86 1.60 -14.33
N VAL A 67 2.09 2.67 -14.51
CA VAL A 67 2.62 3.96 -14.97
C VAL A 67 3.62 4.53 -13.95
N ILE A 68 3.30 4.45 -12.66
CA ILE A 68 4.20 4.89 -11.58
C ILE A 68 5.50 4.08 -11.60
N ILE A 69 5.42 2.77 -11.79
CA ILE A 69 6.60 1.90 -11.93
C ILE A 69 7.47 2.32 -13.11
N ASP A 70 6.86 2.64 -14.25
CA ASP A 70 7.60 3.09 -15.44
C ASP A 70 8.33 4.42 -15.19
N GLU A 71 7.74 5.30 -14.38
CA GLU A 71 8.36 6.59 -14.05
C GLU A 71 9.45 6.48 -12.98
N ILE A 72 9.23 5.71 -11.92
CA ILE A 72 10.16 5.61 -10.79
C ILE A 72 11.18 4.49 -11.00
N GLY A 73 10.73 3.34 -11.50
CA GLY A 73 11.56 2.16 -11.68
C GLY A 73 11.81 1.37 -10.39
N VAL A 74 12.76 0.45 -10.47
CA VAL A 74 13.19 -0.36 -9.34
C VAL A 74 14.02 0.50 -8.38
N VAL A 75 13.70 0.44 -7.10
CA VAL A 75 14.42 1.12 -6.03
C VAL A 75 14.97 0.07 -5.07
N GLY A 76 16.28 -0.16 -5.13
CA GLY A 76 16.96 -1.15 -4.29
C GLY A 76 17.63 -0.58 -3.05
N ASP A 77 17.45 0.69 -2.77
CA ASP A 77 18.05 1.36 -1.62
C ASP A 77 17.42 0.88 -0.30
N ASP A 78 18.26 0.41 0.64
CA ASP A 78 17.79 -0.16 1.91
C ASP A 78 17.11 0.87 2.80
N ASN A 79 17.54 2.12 2.77
CA ASN A 79 16.94 3.18 3.55
C ASN A 79 15.52 3.52 3.07
N VAL A 80 15.34 3.59 1.74
CA VAL A 80 14.02 3.76 1.12
C VAL A 80 13.10 2.60 1.49
N ARG A 81 13.57 1.38 1.32
CA ARG A 81 12.81 0.16 1.66
C ARG A 81 12.39 0.17 3.13
N THR A 82 13.31 0.48 4.05
CA THR A 82 13.01 0.50 5.49
C THR A 82 11.93 1.53 5.83
N LYS A 83 11.98 2.72 5.25
CA LYS A 83 10.98 3.76 5.50
C LYS A 83 9.58 3.36 5.05
N PHE A 84 9.43 2.85 3.83
CA PHE A 84 8.13 2.39 3.33
C PHE A 84 7.65 1.13 4.06
N GLU A 85 8.54 0.21 4.40
CA GLU A 85 8.18 -0.98 5.16
C GLU A 85 7.70 -0.63 6.57
N THR A 86 8.31 0.33 7.24
CA THR A 86 7.86 0.84 8.54
C THR A 86 6.46 1.43 8.43
N LEU A 87 6.19 2.20 7.39
CA LEU A 87 4.89 2.77 7.13
C LEU A 87 3.82 1.68 6.96
N TYR A 88 4.13 0.64 6.20
CA TYR A 88 3.27 -0.52 5.99
C TYR A 88 3.05 -1.31 7.29
N LYS A 89 4.10 -1.61 8.05
CA LYS A 89 4.00 -2.32 9.32
C LYS A 89 3.14 -1.55 10.33
N ASN A 90 3.27 -0.24 10.40
CA ASN A 90 2.44 0.59 11.25
C ASN A 90 0.96 0.57 10.85
N PHE A 91 0.67 0.58 9.55
CA PHE A 91 -0.69 0.40 9.04
C PHE A 91 -1.26 -0.95 9.48
N CYS A 92 -0.50 -2.03 9.34
CA CYS A 92 -0.92 -3.37 9.72
C CYS A 92 -1.07 -3.55 11.24
N ALA A 93 -0.17 -2.98 12.04
CA ALA A 93 -0.19 -3.09 13.49
C ALA A 93 -1.35 -2.33 14.14
N ARG A 94 -1.83 -1.29 13.48
CA ARG A 94 -2.99 -0.51 13.92
C ARG A 94 -4.29 -1.09 13.39
N LYS A 95 -5.40 -0.54 13.85
CA LYS A 95 -6.76 -0.93 13.41
C LYS A 95 -6.99 -0.79 11.89
N PHE A 96 -6.16 -0.04 11.18
CA PHE A 96 -6.32 0.21 9.76
C PHE A 96 -6.19 -1.04 8.89
N GLY A 97 -5.23 -1.91 9.20
CA GLY A 97 -5.08 -3.18 8.47
C GLY A 97 -6.31 -4.08 8.61
N LYS A 98 -6.92 -4.11 9.81
CA LYS A 98 -8.17 -4.85 10.05
C LYS A 98 -9.36 -4.22 9.34
N LYS A 99 -9.52 -2.90 9.44
CA LYS A 99 -10.57 -2.16 8.74
C LYS A 99 -10.53 -2.42 7.23
N TRP A 100 -9.32 -2.41 6.66
CA TRP A 100 -9.14 -2.67 5.24
C TRP A 100 -9.51 -4.10 4.88
N ALA A 101 -9.07 -5.09 5.64
CA ALA A 101 -9.44 -6.49 5.42
C ALA A 101 -10.96 -6.71 5.48
N GLN A 102 -11.63 -6.07 6.41
CA GLN A 102 -13.09 -6.11 6.51
C GLN A 102 -13.77 -5.44 5.32
N ALA A 103 -13.24 -4.31 4.86
CA ALA A 103 -13.77 -3.57 3.72
C ALA A 103 -13.65 -4.35 2.40
N ILE A 104 -12.55 -5.05 2.17
CA ILE A 104 -12.38 -5.93 1.00
C ILE A 104 -13.38 -7.10 1.04
N GLY A 105 -13.67 -7.64 2.23
CA GLY A 105 -14.64 -8.71 2.42
C GLY A 105 -14.22 -10.08 1.87
N VAL A 106 -12.94 -10.31 1.64
CA VAL A 106 -12.42 -11.61 1.18
C VAL A 106 -12.34 -12.56 2.37
N THR A 107 -12.98 -13.72 2.27
CA THR A 107 -13.08 -14.71 3.35
C THR A 107 -12.30 -16.00 3.08
N ILE A 108 -11.89 -16.21 1.83
CA ILE A 108 -11.10 -17.38 1.42
C ILE A 108 -9.83 -16.85 0.74
N CYS A 109 -8.68 -17.44 1.05
CA CYS A 109 -7.42 -17.07 0.44
C CYS A 109 -7.47 -17.19 -1.08
N PRO A 110 -7.21 -16.12 -1.85
CA PRO A 110 -7.31 -16.14 -3.31
C PRO A 110 -6.21 -16.97 -3.98
N TYR A 111 -5.13 -17.28 -3.27
CA TYR A 111 -4.04 -18.08 -3.80
C TYR A 111 -4.30 -19.59 -3.68
N CYS A 112 -4.60 -20.08 -2.49
CA CYS A 112 -4.78 -21.52 -2.25
C CYS A 112 -6.23 -21.99 -2.36
N ASN A 113 -7.19 -21.09 -2.30
CA ASN A 113 -8.63 -21.38 -2.37
C ASN A 113 -9.10 -22.41 -1.33
N ARG A 114 -8.41 -22.53 -0.21
CA ARG A 114 -8.71 -23.52 0.85
C ARG A 114 -8.82 -22.87 2.22
N SER A 115 -7.86 -22.01 2.56
CA SER A 115 -7.78 -21.43 3.89
C SER A 115 -8.76 -20.28 4.03
N TYR A 116 -9.54 -20.31 5.10
CA TYR A 116 -10.35 -19.16 5.49
C TYR A 116 -9.45 -18.04 6.01
N ILE A 117 -9.72 -16.84 5.54
CA ILE A 117 -9.06 -15.61 6.00
C ILE A 117 -10.14 -14.65 6.45
N PHE A 118 -10.25 -14.44 7.74
CA PHE A 118 -11.26 -13.56 8.29
C PHE A 118 -10.65 -12.62 9.32
N THR A 119 -11.34 -11.51 9.55
CA THR A 119 -10.96 -10.54 10.55
C THR A 119 -11.85 -10.68 11.77
N SER A 120 -11.24 -10.83 12.93
CA SER A 120 -11.96 -10.91 14.20
C SER A 120 -11.52 -9.80 15.15
N ASN A 121 -12.45 -8.95 15.55
CA ASN A 121 -12.18 -7.91 16.54
C ASN A 121 -11.89 -8.48 17.93
N LYS A 122 -12.59 -9.58 18.29
CA LYS A 122 -12.43 -10.23 19.60
C LYS A 122 -11.07 -10.92 19.76
N ARG A 123 -10.58 -11.58 18.70
CA ARG A 123 -9.32 -12.34 18.73
C ARG A 123 -8.13 -11.57 18.17
N GLY A 124 -8.35 -10.38 17.68
CA GLY A 124 -7.29 -9.57 17.07
C GLY A 124 -6.71 -10.13 15.77
N THR A 125 -7.36 -11.13 15.17
CA THR A 125 -6.90 -11.75 13.92
C THR A 125 -7.28 -10.95 12.70
N ARG A 126 -6.41 -10.97 11.71
CA ARG A 126 -6.66 -10.44 10.36
C ARG A 126 -5.89 -11.27 9.34
N PRO A 127 -6.27 -11.24 8.06
CA PRO A 127 -5.45 -11.80 7.00
C PRO A 127 -4.06 -11.16 6.95
N GLN A 128 -3.09 -11.88 6.44
CA GLN A 128 -1.86 -11.27 5.96
C GLN A 128 -2.10 -10.59 4.62
N TYR A 129 -1.21 -9.69 4.23
CA TYR A 129 -1.23 -9.06 2.92
C TYR A 129 0.00 -9.47 2.14
N ASP A 130 -0.21 -9.98 0.94
CA ASP A 130 0.83 -10.11 -0.06
C ASP A 130 0.88 -8.87 -0.94
N HIS A 131 2.02 -8.62 -1.56
CA HIS A 131 2.22 -7.49 -2.47
C HIS A 131 2.27 -8.00 -3.90
N TYR A 132 1.30 -7.57 -4.74
CA TYR A 132 1.24 -7.96 -6.16
C TYR A 132 2.51 -7.52 -6.90
N PHE A 133 2.91 -6.27 -6.75
CA PHE A 133 4.24 -5.79 -7.13
C PHE A 133 5.16 -5.91 -5.90
N PRO A 134 6.27 -6.66 -5.99
CA PRO A 134 7.07 -6.95 -4.80
C PRO A 134 7.69 -5.70 -4.18
N LYS A 135 7.52 -5.54 -2.88
CA LYS A 135 8.07 -4.39 -2.14
C LYS A 135 9.60 -4.38 -2.09
N SER A 136 10.27 -5.49 -2.40
CA SER A 136 11.72 -5.54 -2.55
C SER A 136 12.23 -4.76 -3.76
N LYS A 137 11.43 -4.68 -4.83
CA LYS A 137 11.73 -3.92 -6.05
C LYS A 137 11.06 -2.56 -6.08
N TYR A 138 9.84 -2.48 -5.55
CA TYR A 138 8.98 -1.30 -5.58
C TYR A 138 8.53 -0.94 -4.17
N PRO A 139 9.45 -0.53 -3.28
CA PRO A 139 9.10 -0.25 -1.89
C PRO A 139 8.06 0.87 -1.73
N TYR A 140 8.02 1.82 -2.66
CA TYR A 140 7.05 2.89 -2.68
C TYR A 140 5.60 2.43 -2.89
N LEU A 141 5.38 1.18 -3.33
CA LEU A 141 4.06 0.56 -3.45
C LEU A 141 3.68 -0.31 -2.25
N ALA A 142 4.47 -0.30 -1.19
CA ALA A 142 4.21 -1.14 -0.01
C ALA A 142 2.87 -0.85 0.66
N LEU A 143 2.37 0.38 0.58
CA LEU A 143 1.10 0.83 1.14
C LEU A 143 0.07 1.23 0.06
N SER A 144 0.23 0.78 -1.16
CA SER A 144 -0.74 1.02 -2.23
C SER A 144 -1.91 0.05 -2.11
N MET A 145 -3.12 0.58 -2.09
CA MET A 145 -4.35 -0.18 -1.82
C MET A 145 -4.53 -1.38 -2.75
N TYR A 146 -4.41 -1.16 -4.06
CA TYR A 146 -4.57 -2.22 -5.07
C TYR A 146 -3.37 -3.17 -5.15
N ASN A 147 -2.29 -2.88 -4.44
CA ASN A 147 -1.13 -3.75 -4.35
C ASN A 147 -1.22 -4.74 -3.17
N LEU A 148 -2.19 -4.58 -2.29
CA LEU A 148 -2.37 -5.40 -1.09
C LEU A 148 -3.40 -6.50 -1.34
N ILE A 149 -2.95 -7.75 -1.30
CA ILE A 149 -3.80 -8.93 -1.52
C ILE A 149 -3.94 -9.67 -0.20
N PRO A 150 -5.15 -9.74 0.38
CA PRO A 150 -5.32 -10.52 1.61
C PRO A 150 -5.12 -12.00 1.34
N CYS A 151 -4.34 -12.65 2.17
CA CYS A 151 -3.98 -14.06 2.00
C CYS A 151 -3.80 -14.78 3.34
N CYS A 152 -3.69 -16.11 3.29
CA CYS A 152 -3.36 -16.93 4.45
C CYS A 152 -1.86 -16.86 4.78
N ALA A 153 -1.51 -17.33 5.98
CA ALA A 153 -0.13 -17.30 6.48
C ALA A 153 0.76 -18.45 5.92
N ALA A 154 0.15 -19.35 5.18
CA ALA A 154 0.88 -20.52 4.66
C ALA A 154 1.77 -20.18 3.48
#